data_8039b08071759491da4c8624d73b97ff
#
_entry.id   8039b08071759491da4c8624d73b97ff
#
_cell.length_a   1.000
_cell.length_b   1.000
_cell.length_c   1.000
_cell.angle_alpha   90.00
_cell.angle_beta   90.00
_cell.angle_gamma   90.00
#
_symmetry.space_group_name_H-M   'P 1'
#
loop_
_entity.id
_entity.type
_entity.pdbx_description
1 polymer ?
#
loop_
_entity_poly.entity_id
_entity_poly.type
_entity_poly.pdbx_seq_one_letter_code
_entity_poly.pdbx_strand_id
1 'polypeptide(L)'
;MKNPFLPLRSMLVAAMLVGFGATATAADLKRAEEIVQGKCFLCHGMDGESSSPVFPRLSAQHAAYVARQLADYKSGKRVSSVMRPMVDELNEADFKALGAWFASKPGHAHKVEDPELAQMGRFIFLRGNPYSGVAACASCHGPKGHGTEALPRLAGQHAQYTENQLKAFSKRERTNDNAVMHTLASRLTELEVKAVAAYISGLD
;
A
#
# COMPACT_ATOMS: atom_id res chain seq x y z
N MET A 1 37.73 -60.84 -29.97
CA MET A 1 36.83 -59.89 -30.60
C MET A 1 36.35 -58.94 -29.50
N LYS A 2 36.79 -57.69 -29.49
CA LYS A 2 36.50 -56.67 -28.43
C LYS A 2 35.47 -55.72 -28.98
N ASN A 3 34.27 -55.62 -28.33
CA ASN A 3 33.28 -54.59 -28.61
C ASN A 3 33.57 -53.38 -27.74
N PRO A 4 33.68 -52.16 -28.30
CA PRO A 4 33.72 -50.95 -27.52
C PRO A 4 32.30 -50.33 -27.43
N PHE A 5 31.73 -50.34 -26.24
CA PHE A 5 30.56 -49.54 -25.94
C PHE A 5 30.98 -48.08 -25.69
N LEU A 6 30.51 -47.15 -26.52
CA LEU A 6 30.58 -45.70 -26.28
C LEU A 6 29.47 -45.31 -25.29
N PRO A 7 29.76 -44.54 -24.27
CA PRO A 7 28.70 -43.95 -23.42
C PRO A 7 28.09 -42.71 -24.10
N LEU A 8 26.80 -42.77 -24.29
CA LEU A 8 25.96 -41.65 -24.73
C LEU A 8 25.91 -40.61 -23.62
N ARG A 9 26.61 -39.49 -23.80
CA ARG A 9 26.52 -38.34 -22.86
C ARG A 9 25.19 -37.59 -23.10
N SER A 10 24.25 -37.77 -22.19
CA SER A 10 23.02 -36.97 -22.12
C SER A 10 23.38 -35.54 -21.71
N MET A 11 23.32 -34.60 -22.65
CA MET A 11 23.34 -33.17 -22.33
C MET A 11 21.98 -32.76 -21.80
N LEU A 12 21.90 -32.59 -20.48
CA LEU A 12 20.79 -31.87 -19.83
C LEU A 12 20.91 -30.40 -20.13
N VAL A 13 20.10 -29.89 -21.06
CA VAL A 13 19.90 -28.46 -21.27
C VAL A 13 18.98 -27.95 -20.18
N ALA A 14 19.55 -27.33 -19.15
CA ALA A 14 18.78 -26.60 -18.14
C ALA A 14 18.23 -25.34 -18.78
N ALA A 15 16.95 -25.32 -19.12
CA ALA A 15 16.22 -24.12 -19.52
C ALA A 15 16.07 -23.22 -18.30
N MET A 16 16.89 -22.18 -18.17
CA MET A 16 16.67 -21.09 -17.22
C MET A 16 15.42 -20.32 -17.65
N LEU A 17 14.32 -20.51 -16.96
CA LEU A 17 13.16 -19.63 -17.02
C LEU A 17 13.53 -18.30 -16.31
N VAL A 18 14.03 -17.35 -17.09
CA VAL A 18 14.18 -15.97 -16.63
C VAL A 18 12.78 -15.39 -16.55
N GLY A 19 12.22 -15.32 -15.35
CA GLY A 19 10.98 -14.62 -15.08
C GLY A 19 11.18 -13.13 -15.34
N PHE A 20 10.71 -12.63 -16.49
CA PHE A 20 10.60 -11.19 -16.76
C PHE A 20 9.52 -10.61 -15.85
N GLY A 21 9.91 -10.10 -14.69
CA GLY A 21 9.11 -9.09 -13.99
C GLY A 21 9.01 -7.88 -14.93
N ALA A 22 7.81 -7.58 -15.43
CA ALA A 22 7.60 -6.42 -16.30
C ALA A 22 7.84 -5.14 -15.49
N THR A 23 9.02 -4.54 -15.68
CA THR A 23 9.32 -3.18 -15.18
C THR A 23 8.53 -2.18 -16.02
N ALA A 24 7.99 -1.12 -15.38
CA ALA A 24 7.31 -0.04 -16.09
C ALA A 24 8.27 0.59 -17.10
N THR A 25 7.81 0.80 -18.32
CA THR A 25 8.58 1.43 -19.39
C THR A 25 8.60 2.95 -19.21
N ALA A 26 9.52 3.64 -19.88
CA ALA A 26 9.56 5.11 -19.92
C ALA A 26 8.24 5.70 -20.48
N ALA A 27 7.58 5.02 -21.42
CA ALA A 27 6.29 5.43 -21.97
C ALA A 27 5.17 5.34 -20.92
N ASP A 28 5.17 4.29 -20.10
CA ASP A 28 4.20 4.12 -19.02
C ASP A 28 4.36 5.23 -17.95
N LEU A 29 5.60 5.58 -17.60
CA LEU A 29 5.86 6.65 -16.64
C LEU A 29 5.47 8.02 -17.18
N LYS A 30 5.68 8.30 -18.47
CA LYS A 30 5.22 9.53 -19.11
C LYS A 30 3.68 9.61 -19.10
N ARG A 31 3.01 8.51 -19.41
CA ARG A 31 1.54 8.43 -19.34
C ARG A 31 1.04 8.65 -17.91
N ALA A 32 1.69 8.08 -16.91
CA ALA A 32 1.36 8.31 -15.50
C ALA A 32 1.52 9.78 -15.12
N GLU A 33 2.62 10.42 -15.53
CA GLU A 33 2.87 11.84 -15.29
C GLU A 33 1.74 12.72 -15.84
N GLU A 34 1.33 12.49 -17.10
CA GLU A 34 0.22 13.21 -17.73
C GLU A 34 -1.10 13.08 -16.93
N ILE A 35 -1.40 11.87 -16.45
CA ILE A 35 -2.60 11.62 -15.64
C ILE A 35 -2.48 12.34 -14.28
N VAL A 36 -1.32 12.27 -13.62
CA VAL A 36 -1.07 12.92 -12.34
C VAL A 36 -1.23 14.42 -12.48
N GLN A 37 -0.61 15.04 -13.49
CA GLN A 37 -0.73 16.48 -13.77
C GLN A 37 -2.16 16.91 -14.11
N GLY A 38 -2.91 16.06 -14.79
CA GLY A 38 -4.28 16.38 -15.20
C GLY A 38 -5.34 16.22 -14.12
N LYS A 39 -5.16 15.27 -13.19
CA LYS A 39 -6.24 14.87 -12.26
C LYS A 39 -5.80 14.68 -10.81
N CYS A 40 -4.65 14.01 -10.55
CA CYS A 40 -4.35 13.51 -9.21
C CYS A 40 -3.68 14.55 -8.31
N PHE A 41 -2.86 15.44 -8.90
CA PHE A 41 -1.98 16.37 -8.16
C PHE A 41 -2.74 17.33 -7.24
N LEU A 42 -3.97 17.72 -7.60
CA LEU A 42 -4.76 18.68 -6.83
C LEU A 42 -5.01 18.22 -5.38
N CYS A 43 -5.13 16.90 -5.20
CA CYS A 43 -5.40 16.32 -3.88
C CYS A 43 -4.19 15.58 -3.31
N HIS A 44 -3.42 14.90 -4.18
CA HIS A 44 -2.34 14.02 -3.74
C HIS A 44 -0.93 14.61 -3.93
N GLY A 45 -0.82 15.80 -4.55
CA GLY A 45 0.48 16.38 -4.93
C GLY A 45 1.11 15.67 -6.14
N MET A 46 2.09 16.30 -6.77
CA MET A 46 2.79 15.76 -7.95
C MET A 46 3.55 14.48 -7.64
N ASP A 47 4.19 14.43 -6.48
CA ASP A 47 4.99 13.30 -6.02
C ASP A 47 4.22 12.37 -5.07
N GLY A 48 2.92 12.58 -4.92
CA GLY A 48 2.11 11.81 -3.98
C GLY A 48 2.24 12.30 -2.52
N GLU A 49 2.91 13.43 -2.28
CA GLU A 49 2.97 14.08 -0.96
C GLU A 49 1.79 15.04 -0.81
N SER A 50 0.65 14.49 -0.40
CA SER A 50 -0.53 15.32 -0.11
C SER A 50 -0.27 16.30 1.02
N SER A 51 -0.61 17.57 0.81
CA SER A 51 -0.58 18.60 1.86
C SER A 51 -1.82 18.55 2.76
N SER A 52 -2.87 17.90 2.31
CA SER A 52 -4.14 17.81 3.05
C SER A 52 -4.24 16.51 3.83
N PRO A 53 -4.53 16.56 5.15
CA PRO A 53 -4.56 15.36 6.00
C PRO A 53 -5.73 14.41 5.69
N VAL A 54 -6.70 14.82 4.88
CA VAL A 54 -7.84 13.97 4.49
C VAL A 54 -7.55 13.16 3.23
N PHE A 55 -6.60 13.58 2.39
CA PHE A 55 -6.18 12.84 1.20
C PHE A 55 -4.91 12.05 1.50
N PRO A 56 -4.83 10.76 1.11
CA PRO A 56 -3.66 9.96 1.43
C PRO A 56 -2.41 10.43 0.69
N ARG A 57 -1.27 10.29 1.35
CA ARG A 57 0.02 10.25 0.69
C ARG A 57 0.13 8.98 -0.11
N LEU A 58 0.63 9.09 -1.34
CA LEU A 58 0.81 7.99 -2.29
C LEU A 58 2.29 7.70 -2.56
N SER A 59 3.18 8.61 -2.18
CA SER A 59 4.64 8.48 -2.30
C SER A 59 5.13 7.20 -1.60
N ALA A 60 6.06 6.50 -2.23
CA ALA A 60 6.62 5.21 -1.79
C ALA A 60 5.58 4.11 -1.53
N GLN A 61 4.33 4.26 -1.97
CA GLN A 61 3.33 3.20 -1.84
C GLN A 61 3.59 2.11 -2.88
N HIS A 62 3.38 0.85 -2.51
CA HIS A 62 3.58 -0.29 -3.41
C HIS A 62 2.76 -0.18 -4.69
N ALA A 63 3.42 -0.37 -5.84
CA ALA A 63 2.79 -0.24 -7.15
C ALA A 63 1.54 -1.11 -7.31
N ALA A 64 1.63 -2.39 -6.92
CA ALA A 64 0.52 -3.32 -6.97
C ALA A 64 -0.64 -2.91 -6.06
N TYR A 65 -0.35 -2.33 -4.88
CA TYR A 65 -1.39 -1.82 -3.99
C TYR A 65 -2.12 -0.63 -4.60
N VAL A 66 -1.39 0.36 -5.16
CA VAL A 66 -2.01 1.52 -5.82
C VAL A 66 -2.90 1.06 -6.98
N ALA A 67 -2.38 0.23 -7.89
CA ALA A 67 -3.13 -0.29 -9.02
C ALA A 67 -4.41 -1.00 -8.60
N ARG A 68 -4.31 -1.86 -7.56
CA ARG A 68 -5.48 -2.56 -7.00
C ARG A 68 -6.51 -1.59 -6.41
N GLN A 69 -6.08 -0.55 -5.67
CA GLN A 69 -7.02 0.43 -5.11
C GLN A 69 -7.74 1.22 -6.19
N LEU A 70 -7.07 1.60 -7.27
CA LEU A 70 -7.70 2.28 -8.42
C LEU A 70 -8.74 1.37 -9.11
N ALA A 71 -8.40 0.10 -9.31
CA ALA A 71 -9.33 -0.90 -9.82
C ALA A 71 -10.53 -1.14 -8.88
N ASP A 72 -10.30 -1.18 -7.57
CA ASP A 72 -11.35 -1.34 -6.56
C ASP A 72 -12.30 -0.13 -6.55
N TYR A 73 -11.81 1.09 -6.74
CA TYR A 73 -12.65 2.28 -6.90
C TYR A 73 -13.46 2.21 -8.20
N LYS A 74 -12.84 1.83 -9.32
CA LYS A 74 -13.52 1.73 -10.61
C LYS A 74 -14.61 0.65 -10.63
N SER A 75 -14.38 -0.49 -9.98
CA SER A 75 -15.36 -1.57 -9.88
C SER A 75 -16.42 -1.35 -8.80
N GLY A 76 -16.24 -0.35 -7.92
CA GLY A 76 -17.14 -0.13 -6.77
C GLY A 76 -16.85 -1.03 -5.56
N LYS A 77 -15.84 -1.90 -5.61
CA LYS A 77 -15.41 -2.71 -4.48
C LYS A 77 -14.88 -1.86 -3.32
N ARG A 78 -14.28 -0.70 -3.63
CA ARG A 78 -13.98 0.36 -2.68
C ARG A 78 -14.80 1.59 -3.05
N VAL A 79 -15.70 2.00 -2.16
CA VAL A 79 -16.61 3.11 -2.42
C VAL A 79 -15.96 4.45 -2.07
N SER A 80 -16.04 5.42 -2.98
CA SER A 80 -15.65 6.81 -2.74
C SER A 80 -16.28 7.71 -3.81
N SER A 81 -17.06 8.68 -3.38
CA SER A 81 -17.66 9.68 -4.27
C SER A 81 -16.61 10.60 -4.91
N VAL A 82 -15.44 10.76 -4.25
CA VAL A 82 -14.33 11.56 -4.75
C VAL A 82 -13.50 10.78 -5.77
N MET A 83 -13.11 9.53 -5.43
CA MET A 83 -12.19 8.77 -6.27
C MET A 83 -12.86 8.11 -7.48
N ARG A 84 -14.15 7.79 -7.39
CA ARG A 84 -14.87 7.14 -8.50
C ARG A 84 -14.77 7.92 -9.81
N PRO A 85 -15.12 9.22 -9.89
CA PRO A 85 -14.99 9.98 -11.12
C PRO A 85 -13.53 10.17 -11.59
N MET A 86 -12.56 10.10 -10.68
CA MET A 86 -11.13 10.22 -11.04
C MET A 86 -10.63 9.02 -11.84
N VAL A 87 -11.20 7.84 -11.63
CA VAL A 87 -10.75 6.56 -12.23
C VAL A 87 -11.62 6.05 -13.37
N ASP A 88 -12.80 6.63 -13.61
CA ASP A 88 -13.78 6.11 -14.58
C ASP A 88 -13.23 5.98 -16.00
N GLU A 89 -12.42 6.93 -16.45
CA GLU A 89 -11.81 6.93 -17.79
C GLU A 89 -10.50 6.16 -17.90
N LEU A 90 -9.94 5.74 -16.75
CA LEU A 90 -8.65 5.05 -16.70
C LEU A 90 -8.83 3.55 -16.93
N ASN A 91 -7.82 2.91 -17.48
CA ASN A 91 -7.77 1.47 -17.73
C ASN A 91 -6.71 0.77 -16.84
N GLU A 92 -6.59 -0.55 -16.97
CA GLU A 92 -5.66 -1.35 -16.16
C GLU A 92 -4.18 -0.98 -16.39
N ALA A 93 -3.81 -0.59 -17.62
CA ALA A 93 -2.46 -0.13 -17.91
C ALA A 93 -2.17 1.21 -17.23
N ASP A 94 -3.14 2.15 -17.22
CA ASP A 94 -3.03 3.40 -16.48
C ASP A 94 -2.87 3.15 -14.97
N PHE A 95 -3.60 2.18 -14.41
CA PHE A 95 -3.47 1.82 -12.98
C PHE A 95 -2.08 1.30 -12.64
N LYS A 96 -1.49 0.46 -13.48
CA LYS A 96 -0.12 -0.05 -13.32
C LYS A 96 0.91 1.06 -13.45
N ALA A 97 0.73 1.95 -14.43
CA ALA A 97 1.62 3.09 -14.65
C ALA A 97 1.59 4.07 -13.45
N LEU A 98 0.41 4.40 -12.94
CA LEU A 98 0.24 5.23 -11.74
C LEU A 98 0.83 4.56 -10.49
N GLY A 99 0.67 3.25 -10.36
CA GLY A 99 1.30 2.48 -9.30
C GLY A 99 2.82 2.60 -9.33
N ALA A 100 3.43 2.40 -10.51
CA ALA A 100 4.88 2.55 -10.70
C ALA A 100 5.36 3.98 -10.45
N TRP A 101 4.59 4.99 -10.88
CA TRP A 101 4.89 6.40 -10.65
C TRP A 101 5.01 6.72 -9.16
N PHE A 102 4.00 6.42 -8.35
CA PHE A 102 4.02 6.72 -6.93
C PHE A 102 4.98 5.85 -6.12
N ALA A 103 5.20 4.61 -6.54
CA ALA A 103 6.21 3.73 -5.92
C ALA A 103 7.64 4.24 -6.14
N SER A 104 7.92 4.98 -7.21
CA SER A 104 9.23 5.57 -7.50
C SER A 104 9.53 6.84 -6.68
N LYS A 105 8.53 7.41 -6.00
CA LYS A 105 8.70 8.63 -5.22
C LYS A 105 9.20 8.31 -3.81
N PRO A 106 10.05 9.17 -3.20
CA PRO A 106 10.53 8.95 -1.85
C PRO A 106 9.38 9.07 -0.83
N GLY A 107 9.37 8.18 0.16
CA GLY A 107 8.52 8.34 1.34
C GLY A 107 9.25 9.14 2.41
N HIS A 108 8.48 9.81 3.27
CA HIS A 108 9.02 10.63 4.35
C HIS A 108 8.27 10.40 5.65
N ALA A 109 9.01 10.36 6.76
CA ALA A 109 8.44 10.52 8.09
C ALA A 109 7.97 11.97 8.28
N HIS A 110 6.92 12.14 9.04
CA HIS A 110 6.38 13.47 9.34
C HIS A 110 6.47 13.77 10.83
N LYS A 111 6.41 15.06 11.17
CA LYS A 111 6.42 15.49 12.55
C LYS A 111 5.20 14.90 13.28
N VAL A 112 5.46 14.22 14.38
CA VAL A 112 4.41 13.76 15.29
C VAL A 112 3.99 14.94 16.17
N GLU A 113 2.71 15.27 16.15
CA GLU A 113 2.17 16.41 16.94
C GLU A 113 2.08 16.07 18.44
N ASP A 114 1.71 14.82 18.76
CA ASP A 114 1.58 14.32 20.12
C ASP A 114 2.50 13.09 20.32
N PRO A 115 3.73 13.29 20.83
CA PRO A 115 4.69 12.21 21.06
C PRO A 115 4.25 11.19 22.13
N GLU A 116 3.48 11.59 23.14
CA GLU A 116 2.98 10.69 24.18
C GLU A 116 1.93 9.75 23.62
N LEU A 117 0.98 10.29 22.85
CA LEU A 117 0.00 9.51 22.15
C LEU A 117 0.65 8.53 21.14
N ALA A 118 1.66 8.99 20.41
CA ALA A 118 2.40 8.14 19.48
C ALA A 118 3.18 7.03 20.21
N GLN A 119 3.66 7.24 21.42
CA GLN A 119 4.30 6.20 22.22
C GLN A 119 3.33 5.07 22.60
N MET A 120 2.09 5.41 22.93
CA MET A 120 1.01 4.43 23.11
C MET A 120 0.75 3.69 21.79
N GLY A 121 0.65 4.41 20.70
CA GLY A 121 0.45 3.86 19.35
C GLY A 121 1.57 2.90 18.94
N ARG A 122 2.81 3.23 19.29
CA ARG A 122 3.97 2.35 19.07
C ARG A 122 3.79 0.99 19.75
N PHE A 123 3.31 0.98 21.00
CA PHE A 123 3.07 -0.27 21.71
C PHE A 123 2.03 -1.13 20.98
N ILE A 124 0.90 -0.54 20.64
CA ILE A 124 -0.20 -1.24 19.93
C ILE A 124 0.27 -1.72 18.56
N PHE A 125 0.96 -0.87 17.81
CA PHE A 125 1.45 -1.20 16.48
C PHE A 125 2.41 -2.40 16.50
N LEU A 126 3.35 -2.42 17.46
CA LEU A 126 4.40 -3.46 17.52
C LEU A 126 3.96 -4.72 18.27
N ARG A 127 3.01 -4.62 19.21
CA ARG A 127 2.67 -5.71 20.13
C ARG A 127 1.19 -6.09 20.14
N GLY A 128 0.32 -5.23 19.57
CA GLY A 128 -1.12 -5.38 19.68
C GLY A 128 -1.66 -5.05 21.07
N ASN A 129 -2.90 -5.44 21.31
CA ASN A 129 -3.53 -5.38 22.63
C ASN A 129 -4.19 -6.73 22.93
N PRO A 130 -3.57 -7.57 23.79
CA PRO A 130 -4.11 -8.90 24.11
C PRO A 130 -5.43 -8.85 24.86
N TYR A 131 -5.72 -7.77 25.59
CA TYR A 131 -6.96 -7.62 26.35
C TYR A 131 -8.19 -7.41 25.45
N SER A 132 -8.02 -6.69 24.33
CA SER A 132 -9.07 -6.50 23.31
C SER A 132 -8.95 -7.48 22.13
N GLY A 133 -7.91 -8.32 22.11
CA GLY A 133 -7.64 -9.26 21.02
C GLY A 133 -7.19 -8.58 19.72
N VAL A 134 -6.60 -7.40 19.80
CA VAL A 134 -5.98 -6.70 18.66
C VAL A 134 -4.60 -7.28 18.41
N ALA A 135 -4.39 -7.90 17.26
CA ALA A 135 -3.07 -8.36 16.84
C ALA A 135 -2.15 -7.18 16.49
N ALA A 136 -0.84 -7.37 16.63
CA ALA A 136 0.15 -6.37 16.26
C ALA A 136 0.03 -6.00 14.78
N CYS A 137 -0.09 -4.70 14.45
CA CYS A 137 -0.13 -4.21 13.06
C CYS A 137 1.14 -4.59 12.30
N ALA A 138 2.28 -4.57 13.03
CA ALA A 138 3.59 -4.93 12.53
C ALA A 138 3.69 -6.37 12.01
N SER A 139 2.84 -7.30 12.49
CA SER A 139 2.87 -8.69 12.03
C SER A 139 2.52 -8.85 10.54
N CYS A 140 1.74 -7.92 10.00
CA CYS A 140 1.35 -7.89 8.58
C CYS A 140 2.01 -6.72 7.82
N HIS A 141 2.07 -5.53 8.43
CA HIS A 141 2.61 -4.34 7.78
C HIS A 141 4.11 -4.12 8.00
N GLY A 142 4.76 -5.03 8.71
CA GLY A 142 6.18 -4.93 9.07
C GLY A 142 6.46 -3.96 10.23
N PRO A 143 7.59 -4.13 10.92
CA PRO A 143 7.91 -3.34 12.13
C PRO A 143 8.13 -1.84 11.85
N LYS A 144 8.48 -1.50 10.62
CA LYS A 144 8.61 -0.12 10.13
C LYS A 144 7.36 0.36 9.38
N GLY A 145 6.31 -0.45 9.26
CA GLY A 145 5.11 -0.08 8.53
C GLY A 145 5.28 0.04 7.02
N HIS A 146 6.32 -0.56 6.45
CA HIS A 146 6.58 -0.50 5.01
C HIS A 146 5.63 -1.38 4.19
N GLY A 147 4.99 -2.36 4.81
CA GLY A 147 4.12 -3.30 4.11
C GLY A 147 4.85 -4.25 3.17
N THR A 148 4.13 -4.71 2.16
CA THR A 148 4.60 -5.60 1.09
C THR A 148 3.84 -5.27 -0.20
N GLU A 149 4.16 -5.90 -1.32
CA GLU A 149 3.39 -5.77 -2.57
C GLU A 149 1.88 -6.07 -2.39
N ALA A 150 1.54 -6.97 -1.46
CA ALA A 150 0.15 -7.31 -1.15
C ALA A 150 -0.49 -6.40 -0.10
N LEU A 151 0.31 -5.84 0.82
CA LEU A 151 -0.14 -5.06 1.97
C LEU A 151 0.42 -3.62 1.90
N PRO A 152 -0.39 -2.59 2.20
CA PRO A 152 0.07 -1.22 2.00
C PRO A 152 1.21 -0.82 2.94
N ARG A 153 2.09 0.05 2.43
CA ARG A 153 2.92 0.90 3.25
C ARG A 153 2.03 1.81 4.09
N LEU A 154 2.26 1.86 5.38
CA LEU A 154 1.59 2.73 6.35
C LEU A 154 2.51 3.89 6.77
N ALA A 155 3.83 3.65 6.81
CA ALA A 155 4.81 4.61 7.27
C ALA A 155 4.67 5.97 6.56
N GLY A 156 4.71 7.03 7.34
CA GLY A 156 4.60 8.41 6.87
C GLY A 156 3.18 8.84 6.44
N GLN A 157 2.16 7.98 6.61
CA GLN A 157 0.79 8.35 6.21
C GLN A 157 0.20 9.38 7.18
N HIS A 158 -0.63 10.28 6.68
CA HIS A 158 -1.37 11.22 7.51
C HIS A 158 -2.14 10.52 8.64
N ALA A 159 -1.99 11.02 9.86
CA ALA A 159 -2.71 10.48 11.02
C ALA A 159 -4.23 10.54 10.79
N GLN A 160 -4.76 11.69 10.33
CA GLN A 160 -6.18 11.86 10.04
C GLN A 160 -6.70 10.85 9.00
N TYR A 161 -5.93 10.63 7.91
CA TYR A 161 -6.33 9.64 6.90
C TYR A 161 -6.32 8.22 7.50
N THR A 162 -5.31 7.88 8.28
CA THR A 162 -5.20 6.57 8.95
C THR A 162 -6.37 6.33 9.90
N GLU A 163 -6.73 7.32 10.73
CA GLU A 163 -7.91 7.25 11.60
C GLU A 163 -9.20 7.01 10.80
N ASN A 164 -9.39 7.79 9.72
CA ASN A 164 -10.59 7.67 8.89
C ASN A 164 -10.68 6.27 8.26
N GLN A 165 -9.55 5.69 7.81
CA GLN A 165 -9.54 4.35 7.24
C GLN A 165 -9.81 3.26 8.29
N LEU A 166 -9.23 3.35 9.48
CA LEU A 166 -9.51 2.41 10.57
C LEU A 166 -10.98 2.46 10.98
N LYS A 167 -11.56 3.67 11.11
CA LYS A 167 -12.99 3.85 11.38
C LYS A 167 -13.87 3.29 10.26
N ALA A 168 -13.51 3.51 8.99
CA ALA A 168 -14.25 2.99 7.86
C ALA A 168 -14.21 1.45 7.79
N PHE A 169 -13.08 0.82 8.09
CA PHE A 169 -13.00 -0.63 8.23
C PHE A 169 -13.84 -1.15 9.42
N SER A 170 -13.76 -0.51 10.58
CA SER A 170 -14.53 -0.87 11.77
C SER A 170 -16.03 -0.85 11.49
N LYS A 171 -16.52 0.14 10.76
CA LYS A 171 -17.95 0.31 10.41
C LYS A 171 -18.39 -0.46 9.15
N ARG A 172 -17.49 -1.19 8.48
CA ARG A 172 -17.77 -1.85 7.20
C ARG A 172 -18.13 -0.88 6.06
N GLU A 173 -17.76 0.40 6.17
CA GLU A 173 -17.84 1.39 5.10
C GLU A 173 -16.73 1.16 4.04
N ARG A 174 -15.61 0.57 4.47
CA ARG A 174 -14.55 0.04 3.61
C ARG A 174 -14.45 -1.46 3.80
N THR A 175 -14.58 -2.23 2.71
CA THR A 175 -14.72 -3.69 2.74
C THR A 175 -13.78 -4.44 1.79
N ASN A 176 -12.85 -3.75 1.15
CA ASN A 176 -11.92 -4.35 0.18
C ASN A 176 -10.67 -5.00 0.83
N ASP A 177 -10.83 -5.55 2.03
CA ASP A 177 -9.79 -6.09 2.93
C ASP A 177 -9.96 -7.58 3.27
N ASN A 178 -10.95 -8.25 2.67
CA ASN A 178 -11.36 -9.62 3.02
C ASN A 178 -11.66 -9.80 4.52
N ALA A 179 -12.23 -8.76 5.15
CA ALA A 179 -12.61 -8.68 6.57
C ALA A 179 -11.43 -8.69 7.58
N VAL A 180 -10.18 -8.77 7.15
CA VAL A 180 -9.02 -8.79 8.06
C VAL A 180 -8.93 -7.47 8.84
N MET A 181 -8.92 -6.34 8.13
CA MET A 181 -8.84 -5.02 8.76
C MET A 181 -10.10 -4.69 9.58
N HIS A 182 -11.27 -5.14 9.14
CA HIS A 182 -12.49 -5.01 9.95
C HIS A 182 -12.35 -5.72 11.30
N THR A 183 -11.87 -6.97 11.29
CA THR A 183 -11.72 -7.77 12.51
C THR A 183 -10.79 -7.12 13.52
N LEU A 184 -9.73 -6.43 13.05
CA LEU A 184 -8.79 -5.72 13.92
C LEU A 184 -9.32 -4.34 14.33
N ALA A 185 -9.79 -3.55 13.37
CA ALA A 185 -10.21 -2.17 13.59
C ALA A 185 -11.46 -2.06 14.48
N SER A 186 -12.37 -3.03 14.41
CA SER A 186 -13.57 -3.06 15.26
C SER A 186 -13.29 -3.31 16.75
N ARG A 187 -12.07 -3.74 17.09
CA ARG A 187 -11.62 -3.99 18.46
C ARG A 187 -10.82 -2.85 19.07
N LEU A 188 -10.45 -1.86 18.26
CA LEU A 188 -9.73 -0.67 18.71
C LEU A 188 -10.71 0.33 19.32
N THR A 189 -10.33 0.90 20.45
CA THR A 189 -10.99 2.09 21.02
C THR A 189 -10.64 3.33 20.19
N GLU A 190 -11.41 4.41 20.35
CA GLU A 190 -11.09 5.69 19.66
C GLU A 190 -9.70 6.22 20.01
N LEU A 191 -9.29 6.07 21.28
CA LEU A 191 -7.98 6.48 21.72
C LEU A 191 -6.87 5.66 21.05
N GLU A 192 -7.03 4.34 20.96
CA GLU A 192 -6.09 3.45 20.30
C GLU A 192 -5.97 3.73 18.80
N VAL A 193 -7.10 4.03 18.13
CA VAL A 193 -7.10 4.45 16.72
C VAL A 193 -6.27 5.71 16.53
N LYS A 194 -6.46 6.74 17.35
CA LYS A 194 -5.69 7.99 17.30
C LYS A 194 -4.21 7.73 17.61
N ALA A 195 -3.92 6.93 18.63
CA ALA A 195 -2.56 6.60 19.03
C ALA A 195 -1.78 5.89 17.92
N VAL A 196 -2.35 4.85 17.32
CA VAL A 196 -1.74 4.11 16.20
C VAL A 196 -1.54 5.02 15.00
N ALA A 197 -2.51 5.88 14.68
CA ALA A 197 -2.43 6.83 13.57
C ALA A 197 -1.31 7.87 13.78
N ALA A 198 -1.17 8.40 15.00
CA ALA A 198 -0.09 9.31 15.37
C ALA A 198 1.30 8.64 15.24
N TYR A 199 1.42 7.38 15.69
CA TYR A 199 2.67 6.64 15.54
C TYR A 199 3.03 6.38 14.06
N ILE A 200 2.07 5.93 13.26
CA ILE A 200 2.24 5.65 11.82
C ILE A 200 2.73 6.89 11.07
N SER A 201 2.22 8.08 11.40
CA SER A 201 2.62 9.31 10.71
C SER A 201 4.10 9.67 10.90
N GLY A 202 4.70 9.27 12.01
CA GLY A 202 6.12 9.49 12.32
C GLY A 202 7.06 8.37 11.88
N LEU A 203 6.56 7.29 11.28
CA LEU A 203 7.40 6.22 10.74
C LEU A 203 8.02 6.62 9.40
N ASP A 204 9.28 6.13 9.17
CA ASP A 204 10.01 6.29 7.91
C ASP A 204 10.28 4.93 7.26
#